data_925460b0f23632d172e16da498cbe17f
#
_entry.id   925460b0f23632d172e16da498cbe17f
#
_cell.length_a   1.000
_cell.length_b   1.000
_cell.length_c   1.000
_cell.angle_alpha   90.00
_cell.angle_beta   90.00
_cell.angle_gamma   90.00
#
_symmetry.space_group_name_H-M   'P 1'
#
loop_
_entity.id
_entity.type
_entity.pdbx_description
1 polymer ?
#
loop_
_entity_poly.entity_id
_entity_poly.type
_entity_poly.pdbx_seq_one_letter_code
_entity_poly.pdbx_strand_id
1 'polypeptide(L)'
;ILILKIYRWSTGSYLECQDFWRLSGIERDVFLYSQPKASIKDFRITSTLDDSYKNGIFKVAIDMKNHKDSTVALKVCYELIGALNKIVASGETKLLLPSGRIKTVTFERQLQDVQTWTSESPNLYKLIMTIQENGESTEVVPFNVGFRRIEIKRIEQKAENGKNCTVLLITGQPLK
;
A
#
# COMPACT_ATOMS: atom_id res chain seq x y z
N ILE A 1 9.32 -30.93 -0.66
CA ILE A 1 10.50 -30.58 0.18
C ILE A 1 11.09 -29.30 -0.39
N LEU A 2 11.23 -28.26 0.43
CA LEU A 2 11.92 -27.03 0.10
C LEU A 2 13.29 -27.07 0.78
N ILE A 3 14.37 -26.86 0.01
CA ILE A 3 15.74 -26.82 0.51
C ILE A 3 16.34 -25.48 0.10
N LEU A 4 16.82 -24.70 1.08
CA LEU A 4 17.53 -23.45 0.87
C LEU A 4 19.01 -23.67 1.25
N LYS A 5 19.92 -23.40 0.30
CA LYS A 5 21.36 -23.49 0.51
C LYS A 5 21.97 -22.09 0.44
N ILE A 6 22.48 -21.62 1.58
CA ILE A 6 23.03 -20.28 1.72
C ILE A 6 24.53 -20.39 1.97
N TYR A 7 25.29 -19.62 1.20
CA TYR A 7 26.74 -19.58 1.31
C TYR A 7 27.19 -18.30 2.03
N ARG A 8 27.98 -18.43 3.06
CA ARG A 8 28.59 -17.29 3.75
C ARG A 8 29.50 -16.47 2.82
N TRP A 9 30.25 -17.15 1.96
CA TRP A 9 31.16 -16.54 1.01
C TRP A 9 30.65 -16.83 -0.41
N SER A 10 30.03 -15.84 -1.02
CA SER A 10 29.56 -15.86 -2.40
C SER A 10 30.25 -14.76 -3.19
N THR A 11 30.10 -14.74 -4.50
CA THR A 11 30.58 -13.65 -5.36
C THR A 11 30.07 -12.28 -4.88
N GLY A 12 28.81 -12.18 -4.44
CA GLY A 12 28.22 -10.97 -3.87
C GLY A 12 28.97 -10.45 -2.64
N SER A 13 29.54 -11.33 -1.82
CA SER A 13 30.30 -10.93 -0.63
C SER A 13 31.53 -10.09 -0.95
N TYR A 14 32.06 -10.17 -2.16
CA TYR A 14 33.21 -9.38 -2.61
C TYR A 14 32.82 -8.12 -3.37
N LEU A 15 31.59 -8.07 -3.91
CA LEU A 15 31.09 -6.95 -4.72
C LEU A 15 30.25 -5.95 -3.91
N GLU A 16 29.53 -6.41 -2.89
CA GLU A 16 28.48 -5.64 -2.21
C GLU A 16 28.81 -5.28 -0.75
N CYS A 17 29.90 -5.79 -0.19
CA CYS A 17 30.29 -5.50 1.20
C CYS A 17 31.09 -4.20 1.30
N GLN A 18 30.43 -3.07 1.18
CA GLN A 18 31.02 -1.76 1.46
C GLN A 18 30.60 -1.31 2.85
N ASP A 19 31.56 -1.05 3.74
CA ASP A 19 31.35 -0.44 5.08
C ASP A 19 30.24 -1.05 5.93
N PHE A 20 29.89 -2.32 5.70
CA PHE A 20 28.84 -3.00 6.42
C PHE A 20 29.31 -4.32 7.05
N TRP A 21 28.62 -4.77 8.07
CA TRP A 21 28.91 -6.01 8.77
C TRP A 21 28.63 -7.20 7.84
N ARG A 22 29.58 -8.12 7.76
CA ARG A 22 29.45 -9.32 6.93
C ARG A 22 28.61 -10.38 7.65
N LEU A 23 27.32 -10.13 7.71
CA LEU A 23 26.35 -11.10 8.19
C LEU A 23 25.93 -12.03 7.06
N SER A 24 25.73 -13.28 7.37
CA SER A 24 25.26 -14.29 6.43
C SER A 24 24.09 -15.04 7.04
N GLY A 25 23.20 -15.53 6.19
CA GLY A 25 22.02 -16.25 6.61
C GLY A 25 20.76 -15.73 5.90
N ILE A 26 19.62 -16.07 6.46
CA ILE A 26 18.30 -15.54 6.04
C ILE A 26 17.84 -14.60 7.14
N GLU A 27 17.86 -13.31 6.86
CA GLU A 27 17.53 -12.26 7.85
C GLU A 27 16.03 -11.99 7.96
N ARG A 28 15.23 -12.52 7.05
CA ARG A 28 13.78 -12.33 7.02
C ARG A 28 13.06 -13.66 6.94
N ASP A 29 11.79 -13.66 7.32
CA ASP A 29 10.94 -14.84 7.31
C ASP A 29 10.88 -15.49 5.91
N VAL A 30 10.88 -16.82 5.91
CA VAL A 30 10.62 -17.62 4.72
C VAL A 30 9.28 -18.29 4.86
N PHE A 31 8.39 -18.05 3.91
CA PHE A 31 7.04 -18.59 3.93
C PHE A 31 6.61 -19.10 2.55
N LEU A 32 5.72 -20.07 2.55
CA LEU A 32 5.00 -20.53 1.36
C LEU A 32 3.60 -19.90 1.38
N TYR A 33 3.17 -19.40 0.25
CA TYR A 33 1.81 -18.94 0.10
C TYR A 33 1.16 -19.52 -1.14
N SER A 34 -0.17 -19.61 -1.12
CA SER A 34 -0.98 -20.04 -2.24
C SER A 34 -2.07 -19.01 -2.49
N GLN A 35 -2.36 -18.76 -3.75
CA GLN A 35 -3.41 -17.84 -4.17
C GLN A 35 -4.40 -18.55 -5.10
N PRO A 36 -5.67 -18.08 -5.17
CA PRO A 36 -6.61 -18.50 -6.20
C PRO A 36 -6.06 -18.23 -7.60
N LYS A 37 -6.49 -19.02 -8.60
CA LYS A 37 -6.09 -18.80 -10.00
C LYS A 37 -6.59 -17.45 -10.57
N ALA A 38 -7.64 -16.88 -10.01
CA ALA A 38 -8.07 -15.51 -10.28
C ALA A 38 -7.90 -14.72 -8.99
N SER A 39 -6.90 -13.85 -8.91
CA SER A 39 -6.45 -13.23 -7.68
C SER A 39 -5.98 -11.79 -7.88
N ILE A 40 -5.77 -11.09 -6.78
CA ILE A 40 -5.08 -9.79 -6.76
C ILE A 40 -3.61 -10.05 -7.10
N LYS A 41 -3.14 -9.45 -8.21
CA LYS A 41 -1.74 -9.47 -8.58
C LYS A 41 -0.93 -8.42 -7.83
N ASP A 42 -1.49 -7.22 -7.74
CA ASP A 42 -0.87 -6.06 -7.10
C ASP A 42 -1.95 -5.02 -6.77
N PHE A 43 -1.63 -4.09 -5.89
CA PHE A 43 -2.50 -2.96 -5.61
C PHE A 43 -1.69 -1.72 -5.24
N ARG A 44 -2.22 -0.55 -5.57
CA ARG A 44 -1.64 0.75 -5.22
C ARG A 44 -2.64 1.56 -4.43
N ILE A 45 -2.21 2.07 -3.29
CA ILE A 45 -3.03 2.92 -2.42
C ILE A 45 -2.46 4.32 -2.43
N THR A 46 -3.33 5.30 -2.61
CA THR A 46 -3.07 6.70 -2.34
C THR A 46 -3.98 7.14 -1.20
N SER A 47 -3.38 7.61 -0.12
CA SER A 47 -4.08 8.13 1.05
C SER A 47 -3.42 9.44 1.44
N THR A 48 -3.95 10.53 0.92
CA THR A 48 -3.44 11.89 1.16
C THR A 48 -4.52 12.78 1.74
N LEU A 49 -4.19 14.05 1.97
CA LEU A 49 -5.10 15.05 2.52
C LEU A 49 -5.32 16.17 1.50
N ASP A 50 -6.46 16.80 1.59
CA ASP A 50 -6.77 18.03 0.87
C ASP A 50 -5.92 19.22 1.37
N ASP A 51 -6.12 20.40 0.80
CA ASP A 51 -5.38 21.60 1.16
C ASP A 51 -5.71 22.12 2.58
N SER A 52 -6.82 21.69 3.15
CA SER A 52 -7.18 21.99 4.55
C SER A 52 -6.47 21.10 5.58
N TYR A 53 -5.82 20.03 5.14
CA TYR A 53 -5.22 18.95 5.96
C TYR A 53 -6.21 18.23 6.89
N LYS A 54 -7.51 18.33 6.60
CA LYS A 54 -8.58 17.70 7.40
C LYS A 54 -9.26 16.55 6.68
N ASN A 55 -9.48 16.71 5.36
CA ASN A 55 -10.22 15.72 4.60
C ASN A 55 -9.26 14.77 3.89
N GLY A 56 -9.60 13.50 3.90
CA GLY A 56 -8.84 12.44 3.26
C GLY A 56 -9.23 12.25 1.79
N ILE A 57 -8.22 12.10 0.94
CA ILE A 57 -8.38 11.65 -0.44
C ILE A 57 -7.85 10.22 -0.49
N PHE A 58 -8.77 9.27 -0.66
CA PHE A 58 -8.47 7.84 -0.73
C PHE A 58 -8.66 7.34 -2.15
N LYS A 59 -7.67 6.60 -2.64
CA LYS A 59 -7.72 5.89 -3.92
C LYS A 59 -7.05 4.55 -3.76
N VAL A 60 -7.69 3.50 -4.26
CA VAL A 60 -7.09 2.18 -4.40
C VAL A 60 -7.26 1.68 -5.83
N ALA A 61 -6.16 1.29 -6.47
CA ALA A 61 -6.12 0.63 -7.77
C ALA A 61 -5.68 -0.82 -7.55
N ILE A 62 -6.52 -1.78 -7.94
CA ILE A 62 -6.34 -3.22 -7.72
C ILE A 62 -6.14 -3.89 -9.07
N ASP A 63 -4.97 -4.48 -9.28
CA ASP A 63 -4.63 -5.22 -10.50
C ASP A 63 -5.03 -6.69 -10.31
N MET A 64 -6.08 -7.10 -11.01
CA MET A 64 -6.59 -8.47 -11.01
C MET A 64 -5.95 -9.30 -12.11
N LYS A 65 -5.49 -10.51 -11.80
CA LYS A 65 -4.91 -11.48 -12.75
C LYS A 65 -5.74 -12.75 -12.79
N ASN A 66 -6.00 -13.24 -14.02
CA ASN A 66 -6.64 -14.53 -14.26
C ASN A 66 -5.63 -15.54 -14.81
N HIS A 67 -5.38 -16.60 -14.06
CA HIS A 67 -4.54 -17.74 -14.45
C HIS A 67 -5.37 -18.98 -14.86
N LYS A 68 -6.71 -18.86 -14.94
CA LYS A 68 -7.58 -19.90 -15.47
C LYS A 68 -7.57 -19.85 -17.00
N ASP A 69 -7.94 -20.96 -17.64
CA ASP A 69 -8.02 -21.08 -19.10
C ASP A 69 -9.30 -20.48 -19.70
N SER A 70 -10.20 -20.00 -18.86
CA SER A 70 -11.48 -19.39 -19.24
C SER A 70 -11.65 -17.98 -18.66
N THR A 71 -12.54 -17.20 -19.25
CA THR A 71 -12.98 -15.92 -18.69
C THR A 71 -13.74 -16.15 -17.38
N VAL A 72 -13.44 -15.35 -16.36
CA VAL A 72 -14.11 -15.40 -15.06
C VAL A 72 -14.88 -14.11 -14.79
N ALA A 73 -16.04 -14.25 -14.12
CA ALA A 73 -16.79 -13.13 -13.60
C ALA A 73 -16.47 -12.98 -12.10
N LEU A 74 -15.88 -11.85 -11.76
CA LEU A 74 -15.48 -11.53 -10.40
C LEU A 74 -16.28 -10.34 -9.88
N LYS A 75 -16.46 -10.29 -8.57
CA LYS A 75 -16.89 -9.10 -7.84
C LYS A 75 -15.71 -8.65 -6.97
N VAL A 76 -15.27 -7.43 -7.19
CA VAL A 76 -14.16 -6.80 -6.45
C VAL A 76 -14.77 -5.81 -5.50
N CYS A 77 -14.49 -5.98 -4.20
CA CYS A 77 -15.03 -5.14 -3.14
C CYS A 77 -13.89 -4.55 -2.31
N TYR A 78 -14.15 -3.38 -1.72
CA TYR A 78 -13.31 -2.87 -0.65
C TYR A 78 -14.16 -2.30 0.50
N GLU A 79 -13.60 -2.36 1.70
CA GLU A 79 -14.09 -1.68 2.88
C GLU A 79 -12.93 -0.97 3.55
N LEU A 80 -13.10 0.31 3.88
CA LEU A 80 -12.17 1.08 4.70
C LEU A 80 -12.80 1.29 6.06
N ILE A 81 -12.14 0.76 7.09
CA ILE A 81 -12.62 0.69 8.46
C ILE A 81 -11.77 1.65 9.30
N GLY A 82 -12.41 2.60 9.95
CA GLY A 82 -11.79 3.56 10.86
C GLY A 82 -11.89 3.14 12.32
N ALA A 83 -11.81 4.12 13.19
CA ALA A 83 -11.94 3.93 14.64
C ALA A 83 -13.25 3.22 15.00
N LEU A 84 -13.24 2.49 16.11
CA LEU A 84 -14.38 1.71 16.63
C LEU A 84 -14.95 0.70 15.63
N ASN A 85 -14.11 0.20 14.71
CA ASN A 85 -14.52 -0.74 13.65
C ASN A 85 -15.66 -0.21 12.75
N LYS A 86 -15.79 1.10 12.61
CA LYS A 86 -16.79 1.72 11.75
C LYS A 86 -16.31 1.74 10.30
N ILE A 87 -17.12 1.23 9.37
CA ILE A 87 -16.87 1.38 7.93
C ILE A 87 -17.06 2.85 7.56
N VAL A 88 -16.00 3.50 7.08
CA VAL A 88 -15.99 4.92 6.66
C VAL A 88 -16.10 5.08 5.15
N ALA A 89 -15.73 4.06 4.39
CA ALA A 89 -15.94 3.97 2.96
C ALA A 89 -16.04 2.52 2.52
N SER A 90 -16.79 2.26 1.48
CA SER A 90 -16.86 0.96 0.83
C SER A 90 -17.23 1.13 -0.64
N GLY A 91 -17.01 0.08 -1.41
CA GLY A 91 -17.42 0.02 -2.79
C GLY A 91 -17.23 -1.36 -3.38
N GLU A 92 -17.95 -1.63 -4.45
CA GLU A 92 -17.89 -2.88 -5.18
C GLU A 92 -18.07 -2.66 -6.67
N THR A 93 -17.51 -3.55 -7.45
CA THR A 93 -17.70 -3.57 -8.91
C THR A 93 -17.62 -4.99 -9.45
N LYS A 94 -18.30 -5.24 -10.55
CA LYS A 94 -18.23 -6.50 -11.28
C LYS A 94 -17.15 -6.40 -12.36
N LEU A 95 -16.37 -7.44 -12.53
CA LEU A 95 -15.26 -7.51 -13.47
C LEU A 95 -15.34 -8.81 -14.27
N LEU A 96 -15.42 -8.71 -15.59
CA LEU A 96 -15.16 -9.82 -16.50
C LEU A 96 -13.67 -9.82 -16.84
N LEU A 97 -12.96 -10.87 -16.42
CA LEU A 97 -11.51 -11.01 -16.56
C LEU A 97 -11.18 -12.19 -17.48
N PRO A 98 -10.76 -11.91 -18.74
CA PRO A 98 -10.41 -12.98 -19.70
C PRO A 98 -9.19 -13.78 -19.23
N SER A 99 -9.08 -15.02 -19.75
CA SER A 99 -7.94 -15.89 -19.51
C SER A 99 -6.61 -15.18 -19.76
N GLY A 100 -5.65 -15.37 -18.88
CA GLY A 100 -4.30 -14.83 -18.99
C GLY A 100 -4.18 -13.31 -18.87
N ARG A 101 -5.28 -12.55 -18.76
CA ARG A 101 -5.26 -11.09 -18.76
C ARG A 101 -5.14 -10.50 -17.34
N ILE A 102 -4.70 -9.25 -17.33
CA ILE A 102 -4.71 -8.37 -16.15
C ILE A 102 -5.67 -7.23 -16.44
N LYS A 103 -6.47 -6.87 -15.46
CA LYS A 103 -7.31 -5.66 -15.48
C LYS A 103 -7.23 -4.94 -14.14
N THR A 104 -7.17 -3.63 -14.20
CA THR A 104 -7.16 -2.77 -13.01
C THR A 104 -8.57 -2.30 -12.70
N VAL A 105 -8.95 -2.43 -11.43
CA VAL A 105 -10.16 -1.83 -10.85
C VAL A 105 -9.71 -0.69 -9.94
N THR A 106 -10.35 0.47 -10.07
CA THR A 106 -10.01 1.64 -9.27
C THR A 106 -11.23 2.14 -8.51
N PHE A 107 -11.03 2.42 -7.22
CA PHE A 107 -12.00 3.09 -6.36
C PHE A 107 -11.40 4.37 -5.82
N GLU A 108 -12.19 5.44 -5.76
CA GLU A 108 -11.80 6.74 -5.22
C GLU A 108 -12.89 7.24 -4.27
N ARG A 109 -12.50 7.84 -3.14
CA ARG A 109 -13.40 8.45 -2.16
C ARG A 109 -12.75 9.66 -1.51
N GLN A 110 -13.56 10.67 -1.26
CA GLN A 110 -13.23 11.75 -0.34
C GLN A 110 -13.88 11.45 1.01
N LEU A 111 -13.11 11.61 2.08
CA LEU A 111 -13.52 11.36 3.45
C LEU A 111 -13.42 12.67 4.23
N GLN A 112 -14.45 13.03 4.94
CA GLN A 112 -14.42 14.21 5.77
C GLN A 112 -13.79 13.90 7.12
N ASP A 113 -13.00 14.85 7.62
CA ASP A 113 -12.50 14.90 9.00
C ASP A 113 -11.79 13.61 9.43
N VAL A 114 -10.81 13.18 8.61
CA VAL A 114 -10.06 11.95 8.88
C VAL A 114 -9.07 12.13 10.01
N GLN A 115 -8.85 11.07 10.78
CA GLN A 115 -7.76 11.01 11.74
C GLN A 115 -6.44 10.86 10.98
N THR A 116 -5.62 11.91 11.04
CA THR A 116 -4.35 11.95 10.33
C THR A 116 -3.32 11.06 11.01
N TRP A 117 -2.41 10.51 10.22
CA TRP A 117 -1.26 9.77 10.73
C TRP A 117 -0.09 10.73 10.96
N THR A 118 0.49 10.65 12.15
CA THR A 118 1.79 11.28 12.50
C THR A 118 2.66 10.26 13.24
N SER A 119 3.93 10.55 13.46
CA SER A 119 4.83 9.70 14.27
C SER A 119 4.37 9.60 15.73
N GLU A 120 3.81 10.68 16.26
CA GLU A 120 3.32 10.77 17.64
C GLU A 120 1.92 10.15 17.80
N SER A 121 1.11 10.20 16.73
CA SER A 121 -0.26 9.66 16.69
C SER A 121 -0.47 8.84 15.43
N PRO A 122 0.01 7.59 15.39
CA PRO A 122 0.00 6.76 14.21
C PRO A 122 -1.39 6.15 13.91
N ASN A 123 -2.38 7.02 13.66
CA ASN A 123 -3.73 6.60 13.34
C ASN A 123 -3.78 5.84 12.03
N LEU A 124 -4.29 4.62 12.06
CA LEU A 124 -4.42 3.74 10.90
C LEU A 124 -5.87 3.31 10.70
N TYR A 125 -6.26 3.28 9.44
CA TYR A 125 -7.48 2.67 8.95
C TYR A 125 -7.17 1.28 8.42
N LYS A 126 -8.09 0.34 8.56
CA LYS A 126 -7.97 -1.00 8.00
C LYS A 126 -8.69 -1.05 6.66
N LEU A 127 -7.97 -1.21 5.58
CA LEU A 127 -8.52 -1.52 4.27
C LEU A 127 -8.66 -3.04 4.14
N ILE A 128 -9.86 -3.50 3.76
CA ILE A 128 -10.10 -4.90 3.41
C ILE A 128 -10.51 -4.93 1.94
N MET A 129 -9.75 -5.64 1.12
CA MET A 129 -10.07 -5.92 -0.27
C MET A 129 -10.57 -7.37 -0.37
N THR A 130 -11.76 -7.57 -0.93
CA THR A 130 -12.39 -8.88 -1.05
C THR A 130 -12.71 -9.18 -2.49
N ILE A 131 -12.28 -10.37 -2.95
CA ILE A 131 -12.62 -10.89 -4.26
C ILE A 131 -13.64 -12.00 -4.08
N GLN A 132 -14.71 -11.92 -4.86
CA GLN A 132 -15.74 -12.95 -4.89
C GLN A 132 -15.87 -13.52 -6.30
N GLU A 133 -16.04 -14.84 -6.38
CA GLU A 133 -16.36 -15.58 -7.60
C GLU A 133 -17.59 -16.45 -7.32
N ASN A 134 -18.61 -16.39 -8.17
CA ASN A 134 -19.87 -17.12 -8.00
C ASN A 134 -20.57 -16.88 -6.64
N GLY A 135 -20.40 -15.70 -6.05
CA GLY A 135 -20.99 -15.35 -4.75
C GLY A 135 -20.18 -15.75 -3.53
N GLU A 136 -19.10 -16.50 -3.70
CA GLU A 136 -18.21 -16.89 -2.63
C GLU A 136 -16.95 -16.01 -2.57
N SER A 137 -16.50 -15.69 -1.36
CA SER A 137 -15.24 -14.97 -1.16
C SER A 137 -14.06 -15.89 -1.39
N THR A 138 -13.26 -15.61 -2.42
CA THR A 138 -12.11 -16.42 -2.80
C THR A 138 -10.79 -15.87 -2.28
N GLU A 139 -10.71 -14.56 -2.07
CA GLU A 139 -9.52 -13.90 -1.56
C GLU A 139 -9.90 -12.70 -0.70
N VAL A 140 -9.21 -12.52 0.42
CA VAL A 140 -9.36 -11.36 1.31
C VAL A 140 -7.98 -10.86 1.70
N VAL A 141 -7.70 -9.59 1.40
CA VAL A 141 -6.40 -8.95 1.67
C VAL A 141 -6.62 -7.75 2.59
N PRO A 142 -6.19 -7.82 3.85
CA PRO A 142 -6.17 -6.68 4.75
C PRO A 142 -4.91 -5.84 4.55
N PHE A 143 -5.04 -4.51 4.68
CA PHE A 143 -3.93 -3.58 4.62
C PHE A 143 -4.16 -2.37 5.52
N ASN A 144 -3.11 -1.82 6.12
CA ASN A 144 -3.21 -0.63 6.94
C ASN A 144 -2.97 0.64 6.12
N VAL A 145 -3.82 1.64 6.30
CA VAL A 145 -3.81 2.90 5.56
C VAL A 145 -3.75 4.08 6.53
N GLY A 146 -2.76 4.94 6.37
CA GLY A 146 -2.65 6.18 7.13
C GLY A 146 -2.83 7.40 6.24
N PHE A 147 -3.65 8.36 6.64
CA PHE A 147 -3.83 9.61 5.91
C PHE A 147 -2.77 10.63 6.33
N ARG A 148 -1.89 10.96 5.41
CA ARG A 148 -0.85 11.99 5.59
C ARG A 148 -0.56 12.66 4.24
N ARG A 149 -0.12 13.91 4.29
CA ARG A 149 0.37 14.62 3.12
C ARG A 149 1.82 15.02 3.33
N ILE A 150 2.68 14.64 2.40
CA ILE A 150 4.11 14.96 2.42
C ILE A 150 4.34 15.96 1.29
N GLU A 151 4.95 17.10 1.63
CA GLU A 151 5.20 18.19 0.70
C GLU A 151 6.59 18.79 0.91
N ILE A 152 7.19 19.24 -0.18
CA ILE A 152 8.40 20.04 -0.15
C ILE A 152 7.99 21.47 -0.51
N LYS A 153 8.13 22.40 0.44
CA LYS A 153 7.78 23.81 0.24
C LYS A 153 8.99 24.70 0.47
N ARG A 154 9.14 25.73 -0.39
CA ARG A 154 10.01 26.85 -0.10
C ARG A 154 9.31 27.76 0.90
N ILE A 155 9.99 28.08 1.98
CA ILE A 155 9.52 29.06 2.97
C ILE A 155 10.32 30.35 2.83
N GLU A 156 9.70 31.47 3.21
CA GLU A 156 10.33 32.80 3.13
C GLU A 156 11.43 33.00 4.18
N GLN A 157 11.57 32.07 5.12
CA GLN A 157 12.64 32.09 6.11
C GLN A 157 13.98 31.87 5.41
N LYS A 158 14.84 32.86 5.49
CA LYS A 158 16.18 32.77 4.91
C LYS A 158 17.11 31.98 5.83
N ALA A 159 17.87 31.06 5.24
CA ALA A 159 18.99 30.44 5.91
C ALA A 159 20.09 31.50 6.22
N GLU A 160 21.02 31.19 7.10
CA GLU A 160 22.14 32.09 7.44
C GLU A 160 22.93 32.59 6.22
N ASN A 161 22.92 31.85 5.13
CA ASN A 161 23.55 32.19 3.86
C ASN A 161 22.68 33.09 2.94
N GLY A 162 21.54 33.59 3.41
CA GLY A 162 20.62 34.45 2.68
C GLY A 162 19.75 33.75 1.62
N LYS A 163 19.86 32.43 1.46
CA LYS A 163 19.04 31.64 0.52
C LYS A 163 17.71 31.24 1.15
N ASN A 164 16.67 31.12 0.32
CA ASN A 164 15.37 30.59 0.76
C ASN A 164 15.52 29.16 1.26
N CYS A 165 14.96 28.87 2.41
CA CYS A 165 14.91 27.52 2.94
C CYS A 165 13.85 26.67 2.23
N THR A 166 14.20 25.42 1.98
CA THR A 166 13.26 24.39 1.51
C THR A 166 13.02 23.44 2.68
N VAL A 167 11.77 23.23 3.03
CA VAL A 167 11.41 22.37 4.16
C VAL A 167 10.53 21.22 3.68
N LEU A 168 10.72 20.08 4.30
CA LEU A 168 9.83 18.94 4.20
C LEU A 168 8.71 19.11 5.23
N LEU A 169 7.47 19.11 4.74
CA LEU A 169 6.27 19.19 5.58
C LEU A 169 5.58 17.83 5.61
N ILE A 170 5.15 17.44 6.80
CA ILE A 170 4.24 16.31 6.98
C ILE A 170 2.94 16.86 7.55
N THR A 171 1.85 16.72 6.80
CA THR A 171 0.52 17.22 7.18
C THR A 171 0.58 18.70 7.58
N GLY A 172 1.28 19.51 6.78
CA GLY A 172 1.44 20.95 6.97
C GLY A 172 2.43 21.37 8.05
N GLN A 173 3.02 20.44 8.79
CA GLN A 173 3.99 20.72 9.86
C GLN A 173 5.43 20.41 9.37
N PRO A 174 6.39 21.32 9.63
CA PRO A 174 7.80 21.05 9.31
C PRO A 174 8.30 19.80 10.05
N LEU A 175 9.02 18.95 9.33
CA LEU A 175 9.76 17.86 9.96
C LEU A 175 10.92 18.49 10.73
N LYS A 176 10.94 18.26 12.04
CA LYS A 176 12.01 18.70 12.93
C LYS A 176 13.14 17.68 12.97
#